data_2d126755ea42aed40023855c5278a63d
#
_entry.id   2d126755ea42aed40023855c5278a63d
#
_cell.length_a   1.000
_cell.length_b   1.000
_cell.length_c   1.000
_cell.angle_alpha   90.00
_cell.angle_beta   90.00
_cell.angle_gamma   90.00
#
_symmetry.space_group_name_H-M   'P 1'
#
loop_
_entity.id
_entity.type
_entity.pdbx_description
1 polymer ?
#
loop_
_entity_poly.entity_id
_entity_poly.type
_entity_poly.pdbx_seq_one_letter_code
_entity_poly.pdbx_strand_id
1 'polypeptide(L)'
;MAGEYKGVASRTKALNHKAIFVHCASHRLSLVVSAACQVQKVKNLLGQVKEISYFFNLSPKRSNCLKKYSSPNQEKMIDTCRTRWVQKLRSVDGFFDNFIPIIHALEEMGLNESKEYNSETASKSSSFLRLLTNFSFIVSLVITKQWIFFYAITVTLRTNSFDISQQCFEITNLKNLLLEIKNKIDIHHTEWYAIALSLAKTLDIQEVRPRLCNVQVYRDNYPTNTVCYYFKHSITSRLIEHLINKLDNRFPENGMFVYKGLAAVPSTVLSRIHVKKPWKSDFYEFLNFYSSDMPHFTSIHAELDLWELFWKNQSSIPSTVAGTLKSIDMRGFPNIRTAFIILGTIPITTCECERSISVIRRLKTYSKSNMIESRFNSLALMSIHQEIFPDVERVIDIFQSQVKDV
;
A
#
# COMPACT_ATOMS: atom_id res chain seq x y z
N MET A 1 1.80 -20.11 -0.99
CA MET A 1 3.10 -20.03 -0.30
C MET A 1 2.96 -20.15 1.23
N ALA A 2 2.03 -19.48 1.89
CA ALA A 2 1.85 -19.47 3.34
C ALA A 2 0.88 -20.52 3.90
N GLY A 3 0.59 -21.59 3.16
CA GLY A 3 -0.30 -22.65 3.64
C GLY A 3 0.29 -23.38 4.83
N GLU A 4 -0.52 -23.56 5.89
CA GLU A 4 -0.08 -24.08 7.18
C GLU A 4 0.52 -25.49 7.11
N TYR A 5 -0.01 -26.36 6.23
CA TYR A 5 0.42 -27.77 6.16
C TYR A 5 1.30 -28.12 4.96
N LYS A 6 1.11 -27.50 3.81
CA LYS A 6 1.78 -27.85 2.54
C LYS A 6 2.43 -26.65 1.83
N GLY A 7 2.46 -25.49 2.46
CA GLY A 7 3.07 -24.29 1.91
C GLY A 7 4.59 -24.38 1.89
N VAL A 8 5.24 -23.60 1.00
CA VAL A 8 6.69 -23.49 0.95
C VAL A 8 7.25 -23.06 2.31
N ALA A 9 6.61 -22.09 2.98
CA ALA A 9 7.03 -21.61 4.30
C ALA A 9 7.06 -22.75 5.35
N SER A 10 6.04 -23.60 5.39
CA SER A 10 5.98 -24.73 6.32
C SER A 10 7.07 -25.77 6.02
N ARG A 11 7.31 -26.05 4.75
CA ARG A 11 8.37 -26.99 4.34
C ARG A 11 9.76 -26.45 4.63
N THR A 12 10.01 -25.16 4.37
CA THR A 12 11.29 -24.51 4.72
C THR A 12 11.52 -24.53 6.24
N LYS A 13 10.48 -24.24 7.03
CA LYS A 13 10.56 -24.29 8.49
C LYS A 13 10.78 -25.70 9.03
N ALA A 14 10.28 -26.73 8.34
CA ALA A 14 10.54 -28.12 8.70
C ALA A 14 12.01 -28.53 8.45
N LEU A 15 12.64 -27.96 7.41
CA LEU A 15 14.07 -28.17 7.11
C LEU A 15 14.97 -27.32 8.02
N ASN A 16 14.55 -26.12 8.35
CA ASN A 16 15.28 -25.22 9.24
C ASN A 16 14.28 -24.46 10.15
N HIS A 17 14.21 -24.85 11.40
CA HIS A 17 13.30 -24.25 12.40
C HIS A 17 13.55 -22.77 12.64
N LYS A 18 14.75 -22.26 12.34
CA LYS A 18 15.12 -20.84 12.44
C LYS A 18 14.68 -20.01 11.24
N ALA A 19 14.17 -20.63 10.19
CA ALA A 19 13.63 -19.90 9.05
C ALA A 19 12.37 -19.14 9.46
N ILE A 20 12.42 -17.82 9.32
CA ILE A 20 11.31 -16.93 9.62
C ILE A 20 10.58 -16.58 8.31
N PHE A 21 9.28 -16.81 8.30
CA PHE A 21 8.44 -16.35 7.20
C PHE A 21 7.95 -14.92 7.47
N VAL A 22 8.45 -13.97 6.69
CA VAL A 22 8.05 -12.57 6.76
C VAL A 22 7.12 -12.24 5.60
N HIS A 23 5.96 -11.71 5.92
CA HIS A 23 5.05 -11.17 4.92
C HIS A 23 5.51 -9.80 4.44
N CYS A 24 5.47 -9.58 3.14
CA CYS A 24 5.69 -8.26 2.55
C CYS A 24 4.77 -7.20 3.20
N ALA A 25 5.37 -6.13 3.74
CA ALA A 25 4.62 -5.06 4.41
C ALA A 25 3.67 -4.33 3.45
N SER A 26 4.12 -4.05 2.24
CA SER A 26 3.29 -3.44 1.20
C SER A 26 2.06 -4.30 0.88
N HIS A 27 2.21 -5.63 0.82
CA HIS A 27 1.08 -6.54 0.62
C HIS A 27 0.14 -6.53 1.84
N ARG A 28 0.67 -6.60 3.05
CA ARG A 28 -0.12 -6.53 4.30
C ARG A 28 -0.90 -5.22 4.40
N LEU A 29 -0.28 -4.09 4.07
CA LEU A 29 -0.93 -2.79 4.05
C LEU A 29 -2.03 -2.73 2.97
N SER A 30 -1.76 -3.27 1.79
CA SER A 30 -2.76 -3.41 0.73
C SER A 30 -3.98 -4.22 1.19
N LEU A 31 -3.79 -5.24 2.03
CA LEU A 31 -4.87 -6.02 2.62
C LEU A 31 -5.63 -5.26 3.72
N VAL A 32 -4.97 -4.35 4.46
CA VAL A 32 -5.66 -3.43 5.41
C VAL A 32 -6.63 -2.54 4.64
N VAL A 33 -6.14 -1.90 3.57
CA VAL A 33 -6.97 -1.04 2.70
C VAL A 33 -8.09 -1.86 2.05
N SER A 34 -7.80 -3.07 1.57
CA SER A 34 -8.82 -3.97 1.02
C SER A 34 -9.95 -4.24 1.99
N ALA A 35 -9.61 -4.49 3.25
CA ALA A 35 -10.62 -4.74 4.28
C ALA A 35 -11.43 -3.46 4.57
N ALA A 36 -10.79 -2.29 4.64
CA ALA A 36 -11.48 -1.00 4.82
C ALA A 36 -12.45 -0.70 3.68
N CYS A 37 -12.11 -1.08 2.44
CA CYS A 37 -13.01 -0.98 1.28
C CYS A 37 -14.27 -1.85 1.39
N GLN A 38 -14.40 -2.71 2.39
CA GLN A 38 -15.63 -3.48 2.66
C GLN A 38 -16.64 -2.73 3.53
N VAL A 39 -16.27 -1.59 4.12
CA VAL A 39 -17.26 -0.68 4.75
C VAL A 39 -18.30 -0.30 3.69
N GLN A 40 -19.58 -0.56 3.96
CA GLN A 40 -20.63 -0.58 2.93
C GLN A 40 -20.69 0.71 2.09
N LYS A 41 -20.59 1.86 2.73
CA LYS A 41 -20.58 3.17 2.02
C LYS A 41 -19.37 3.32 1.10
N VAL A 42 -18.19 2.93 1.57
CA VAL A 42 -16.95 2.96 0.78
C VAL A 42 -17.01 1.95 -0.37
N LYS A 43 -17.53 0.75 -0.10
CA LYS A 43 -17.71 -0.30 -1.12
C LYS A 43 -18.62 0.17 -2.25
N ASN A 44 -19.74 0.79 -1.90
CA ASN A 44 -20.69 1.33 -2.88
C ASN A 44 -20.04 2.43 -3.71
N LEU A 45 -19.37 3.40 -3.05
CA LEU A 45 -18.63 4.47 -3.73
C LEU A 45 -17.62 3.91 -4.74
N LEU A 46 -16.79 2.96 -4.32
CA LEU A 46 -15.77 2.36 -5.20
C LEU A 46 -16.37 1.64 -6.39
N GLY A 47 -17.53 0.98 -6.22
CA GLY A 47 -18.28 0.37 -7.31
C GLY A 47 -18.74 1.42 -8.33
N GLN A 48 -19.33 2.50 -7.83
CA GLN A 48 -19.87 3.60 -8.64
C GLN A 48 -18.75 4.34 -9.39
N VAL A 49 -17.66 4.69 -8.70
CA VAL A 49 -16.47 5.31 -9.32
C VAL A 49 -15.92 4.43 -10.44
N LYS A 50 -15.85 3.11 -10.21
CA LYS A 50 -15.41 2.15 -11.23
C LYS A 50 -16.31 2.15 -12.46
N GLU A 51 -17.63 2.06 -12.28
CA GLU A 51 -18.59 2.01 -13.38
C GLU A 51 -18.54 3.28 -14.22
N ILE A 52 -18.46 4.44 -13.58
CA ILE A 52 -18.37 5.72 -14.27
C ILE A 52 -17.04 5.86 -15.02
N SER A 53 -15.91 5.52 -14.38
CA SER A 53 -14.61 5.53 -15.03
C SER A 53 -14.58 4.60 -16.24
N TYR A 54 -15.15 3.41 -16.12
CA TYR A 54 -15.26 2.44 -17.20
C TYR A 54 -16.15 2.98 -18.33
N PHE A 55 -17.26 3.64 -18.01
CA PHE A 55 -18.14 4.24 -18.98
C PHE A 55 -17.42 5.26 -19.87
N PHE A 56 -16.59 6.12 -19.31
CA PHE A 56 -15.81 7.08 -20.09
C PHE A 56 -14.66 6.42 -20.87
N ASN A 57 -13.93 5.50 -20.25
CA ASN A 57 -12.75 4.87 -20.84
C ASN A 57 -13.06 3.92 -22.01
N LEU A 58 -14.25 3.32 -22.04
CA LEU A 58 -14.64 2.41 -23.13
C LEU A 58 -14.95 3.08 -24.46
N SER A 59 -15.17 4.38 -24.50
CA SER A 59 -15.55 5.07 -25.73
C SER A 59 -14.70 6.32 -25.95
N PRO A 60 -13.94 6.40 -27.05
CA PRO A 60 -13.21 7.61 -27.42
C PRO A 60 -14.11 8.86 -27.47
N LYS A 61 -15.35 8.70 -27.96
CA LYS A 61 -16.32 9.81 -28.04
C LYS A 61 -16.67 10.35 -26.67
N ARG A 62 -17.00 9.47 -25.69
CA ARG A 62 -17.30 9.85 -24.32
C ARG A 62 -16.06 10.43 -23.59
N SER A 63 -14.91 9.83 -23.82
CA SER A 63 -13.63 10.34 -23.27
C SER A 63 -13.31 11.73 -23.82
N ASN A 64 -13.57 12.00 -25.10
CA ASN A 64 -13.37 13.32 -25.69
C ASN A 64 -14.37 14.37 -25.16
N CYS A 65 -15.62 13.97 -24.90
CA CYS A 65 -16.59 14.83 -24.23
C CYS A 65 -16.08 15.26 -22.84
N LEU A 66 -15.58 14.32 -22.03
CA LEU A 66 -15.00 14.66 -20.73
C LEU A 66 -13.81 15.60 -20.84
N LYS A 67 -12.93 15.41 -21.84
CA LYS A 67 -11.77 16.29 -22.06
C LYS A 67 -12.13 17.74 -22.39
N LYS A 68 -13.31 18.00 -22.95
CA LYS A 68 -13.77 19.39 -23.21
C LYS A 68 -13.87 20.20 -21.91
N TYR A 69 -14.23 19.55 -20.81
CA TYR A 69 -14.44 20.16 -19.50
C TYR A 69 -13.25 20.03 -18.56
N SER A 70 -12.27 19.18 -18.91
CA SER A 70 -11.06 18.94 -18.08
C SER A 70 -9.97 19.95 -18.40
N SER A 71 -9.22 20.36 -17.37
CA SER A 71 -8.03 21.21 -17.55
C SER A 71 -6.91 20.45 -18.29
N PRO A 72 -6.04 21.14 -19.07
CA PRO A 72 -4.97 20.50 -19.84
C PRO A 72 -4.02 19.61 -19.03
N ASN A 73 -3.82 19.95 -17.77
CA ASN A 73 -2.91 19.23 -16.84
C ASN A 73 -3.63 18.20 -15.97
N GLN A 74 -4.92 17.95 -16.19
CA GLN A 74 -5.71 17.06 -15.37
C GLN A 74 -5.39 15.59 -15.68
N GLU A 75 -5.06 14.81 -14.67
CA GLU A 75 -4.77 13.37 -14.85
C GLU A 75 -5.99 12.64 -15.43
N LYS A 76 -5.73 11.73 -16.36
CA LYS A 76 -6.77 10.83 -16.89
C LYS A 76 -7.36 10.00 -15.74
N MET A 77 -8.67 9.76 -15.80
CA MET A 77 -9.30 8.82 -14.88
C MET A 77 -8.62 7.44 -14.95
N ILE A 78 -8.08 7.01 -13.81
CA ILE A 78 -7.37 5.75 -13.71
C ILE A 78 -8.42 4.65 -13.51
N ASP A 79 -8.34 3.59 -14.32
CA ASP A 79 -9.20 2.43 -14.15
C ASP A 79 -8.88 1.72 -12.82
N THR A 80 -9.92 1.32 -12.11
CA THR A 80 -9.80 0.62 -10.83
C THR A 80 -9.28 -0.80 -11.05
N CYS A 81 -7.99 -1.03 -10.82
CA CYS A 81 -7.41 -2.36 -10.92
C CYS A 81 -8.07 -3.35 -9.94
N ARG A 82 -8.46 -4.53 -10.43
CA ARG A 82 -9.11 -5.57 -9.60
C ARG A 82 -8.24 -6.08 -8.46
N THR A 83 -6.93 -6.15 -8.65
CA THR A 83 -6.00 -6.86 -7.76
C THR A 83 -5.20 -5.96 -6.81
N ARG A 84 -5.12 -4.66 -7.09
CA ARG A 84 -4.33 -3.70 -6.31
C ARG A 84 -5.23 -2.71 -5.58
N TRP A 85 -5.69 -3.08 -4.41
CA TRP A 85 -6.64 -2.32 -3.59
C TRP A 85 -6.19 -0.89 -3.28
N VAL A 86 -4.89 -0.69 -3.07
CA VAL A 86 -4.34 0.65 -2.81
C VAL A 86 -4.48 1.57 -4.04
N GLN A 87 -4.44 1.03 -5.26
CA GLN A 87 -4.69 1.82 -6.47
C GLN A 87 -6.14 2.32 -6.57
N LYS A 88 -7.09 1.70 -5.86
CA LYS A 88 -8.47 2.20 -5.79
C LYS A 88 -8.55 3.56 -5.11
N LEU A 89 -7.70 3.82 -4.10
CA LEU A 89 -7.64 5.14 -3.46
C LEU A 89 -7.14 6.22 -4.45
N ARG A 90 -6.14 5.89 -5.27
CA ARG A 90 -5.69 6.78 -6.34
C ARG A 90 -6.79 7.03 -7.39
N SER A 91 -7.58 6.01 -7.71
CA SER A 91 -8.74 6.19 -8.62
C SER A 91 -9.80 7.11 -8.01
N VAL A 92 -10.02 7.07 -6.70
CA VAL A 92 -10.92 7.99 -5.99
C VAL A 92 -10.37 9.41 -6.01
N ASP A 93 -9.08 9.58 -5.81
CA ASP A 93 -8.41 10.88 -5.86
C ASP A 93 -8.55 11.52 -7.25
N GLY A 94 -8.14 10.82 -8.30
CA GLY A 94 -8.31 11.29 -9.67
C GLY A 94 -9.77 11.50 -10.09
N PHE A 95 -10.70 10.71 -9.55
CA PHE A 95 -12.13 10.92 -9.76
C PHE A 95 -12.63 12.20 -9.09
N PHE A 96 -12.17 12.47 -7.87
CA PHE A 96 -12.51 13.71 -7.17
C PHE A 96 -12.01 14.95 -7.92
N ASP A 97 -10.79 14.92 -8.42
CA ASP A 97 -10.21 16.03 -9.16
C ASP A 97 -10.95 16.29 -10.49
N ASN A 98 -11.54 15.24 -11.09
CA ASN A 98 -12.36 15.32 -12.28
C ASN A 98 -13.87 15.42 -11.99
N PHE A 99 -14.29 15.63 -10.75
CA PHE A 99 -15.70 15.50 -10.36
C PHE A 99 -16.62 16.48 -11.10
N ILE A 100 -16.28 17.75 -11.14
CA ILE A 100 -17.06 18.77 -11.87
C ILE A 100 -17.03 18.53 -13.40
N PRO A 101 -15.88 18.30 -14.04
CA PRO A 101 -15.82 17.88 -15.44
C PRO A 101 -16.70 16.67 -15.77
N ILE A 102 -16.73 15.66 -14.90
CA ILE A 102 -17.56 14.47 -15.08
C ILE A 102 -19.05 14.84 -15.09
N ILE A 103 -19.48 15.70 -14.18
CA ILE A 103 -20.88 16.15 -14.11
C ILE A 103 -21.27 16.86 -15.40
N HIS A 104 -20.50 17.85 -15.83
CA HIS A 104 -20.81 18.58 -17.07
C HIS A 104 -20.82 17.66 -18.31
N ALA A 105 -19.87 16.73 -18.42
CA ALA A 105 -19.87 15.78 -19.51
C ALA A 105 -21.10 14.84 -19.48
N LEU A 106 -21.55 14.44 -18.29
CA LEU A 106 -22.76 13.60 -18.14
C LEU A 106 -24.04 14.39 -18.43
N GLU A 107 -24.08 15.69 -18.11
CA GLU A 107 -25.18 16.59 -18.47
C GLU A 107 -25.29 16.74 -19.99
N GLU A 108 -24.19 17.07 -20.70
CA GLU A 108 -24.17 17.16 -22.17
C GLU A 108 -24.67 15.88 -22.81
N MET A 109 -24.17 14.72 -22.36
CA MET A 109 -24.55 13.42 -22.91
C MET A 109 -25.99 13.01 -22.52
N GLY A 110 -26.45 13.41 -21.34
CA GLY A 110 -27.79 13.09 -20.84
C GLY A 110 -28.90 13.91 -21.51
N LEU A 111 -28.67 15.20 -21.73
CA LEU A 111 -29.55 16.10 -22.49
C LEU A 111 -29.57 15.72 -23.97
N ASN A 112 -28.41 15.38 -24.54
CA ASN A 112 -28.22 14.91 -25.92
C ASN A 112 -28.94 15.78 -26.96
N GLU A 113 -28.89 17.09 -26.77
CA GLU A 113 -29.54 18.06 -27.65
C GLU A 113 -29.02 17.97 -29.11
N SER A 114 -27.74 17.68 -29.28
CA SER A 114 -27.10 17.47 -30.59
C SER A 114 -27.48 16.13 -31.24
N LYS A 115 -28.17 15.24 -30.54
CA LYS A 115 -28.50 13.85 -30.97
C LYS A 115 -27.26 13.01 -31.35
N GLU A 116 -26.12 13.37 -30.82
CA GLU A 116 -24.85 12.68 -31.11
C GLU A 116 -24.71 11.35 -30.40
N TYR A 117 -25.43 11.13 -29.31
CA TYR A 117 -25.34 9.94 -28.49
C TYR A 117 -26.57 9.07 -28.68
N ASN A 118 -26.40 7.74 -28.60
CA ASN A 118 -27.53 6.81 -28.63
C ASN A 118 -28.34 6.88 -27.32
N SER A 119 -29.56 6.41 -27.36
CA SER A 119 -30.49 6.44 -26.22
C SER A 119 -29.94 5.72 -24.96
N GLU A 120 -29.17 4.64 -25.14
CA GLU A 120 -28.53 3.93 -24.04
C GLU A 120 -27.49 4.78 -23.33
N THR A 121 -26.64 5.50 -24.09
CA THR A 121 -25.63 6.42 -23.55
C THR A 121 -26.29 7.56 -22.79
N ALA A 122 -27.30 8.21 -23.38
CA ALA A 122 -28.03 9.30 -22.74
C ALA A 122 -28.73 8.86 -21.45
N SER A 123 -29.40 7.70 -21.45
CA SER A 123 -30.04 7.15 -20.27
C SER A 123 -29.05 6.79 -19.15
N LYS A 124 -27.90 6.16 -19.51
CA LYS A 124 -26.83 5.88 -18.54
C LYS A 124 -26.22 7.15 -17.97
N SER A 125 -25.98 8.17 -18.79
CA SER A 125 -25.46 9.47 -18.35
C SER A 125 -26.41 10.13 -17.34
N SER A 126 -27.70 10.17 -17.63
CA SER A 126 -28.72 10.70 -16.71
C SER A 126 -28.79 9.90 -15.40
N SER A 127 -28.59 8.57 -15.45
CA SER A 127 -28.57 7.73 -14.27
C SER A 127 -27.35 7.99 -13.39
N PHE A 128 -26.16 8.13 -14.00
CA PHE A 128 -24.94 8.50 -13.30
C PHE A 128 -25.00 9.92 -12.72
N LEU A 129 -25.58 10.86 -13.46
CA LEU A 129 -25.78 12.21 -12.97
C LEU A 129 -26.60 12.25 -11.68
N ARG A 130 -27.75 11.57 -11.65
CA ARG A 130 -28.59 11.46 -10.44
C ARG A 130 -27.84 10.83 -9.26
N LEU A 131 -26.93 9.93 -9.53
CA LEU A 131 -26.09 9.29 -8.52
C LEU A 131 -25.04 10.25 -7.96
N LEU A 132 -24.34 10.98 -8.83
CA LEU A 132 -23.30 11.94 -8.46
C LEU A 132 -23.86 13.16 -7.73
N THR A 133 -25.08 13.61 -8.10
CA THR A 133 -25.78 14.72 -7.46
C THR A 133 -26.47 14.33 -6.14
N ASN A 134 -26.18 13.14 -5.60
CA ASN A 134 -26.64 12.73 -4.28
C ASN A 134 -25.65 13.18 -3.21
N PHE A 135 -26.14 13.89 -2.20
CA PHE A 135 -25.30 14.40 -1.08
C PHE A 135 -24.51 13.28 -0.38
N SER A 136 -25.14 12.10 -0.20
CA SER A 136 -24.44 10.95 0.40
C SER A 136 -23.26 10.44 -0.44
N PHE A 137 -23.32 10.57 -1.77
CA PHE A 137 -22.19 10.25 -2.64
C PHE A 137 -21.03 11.24 -2.42
N ILE A 138 -21.34 12.53 -2.42
CA ILE A 138 -20.33 13.60 -2.23
C ILE A 138 -19.60 13.43 -0.90
N VAL A 139 -20.32 13.25 0.21
CA VAL A 139 -19.71 13.03 1.52
C VAL A 139 -18.86 11.77 1.53
N SER A 140 -19.34 10.67 0.93
CA SER A 140 -18.56 9.43 0.85
C SER A 140 -17.28 9.60 0.02
N LEU A 141 -17.35 10.36 -1.08
CA LEU A 141 -16.22 10.66 -1.96
C LEU A 141 -15.15 11.48 -1.21
N VAL A 142 -15.56 12.57 -0.57
CA VAL A 142 -14.64 13.46 0.17
C VAL A 142 -13.97 12.71 1.32
N ILE A 143 -14.73 11.98 2.15
CA ILE A 143 -14.16 11.21 3.27
C ILE A 143 -13.22 10.11 2.76
N THR A 144 -13.57 9.40 1.68
CA THR A 144 -12.71 8.34 1.15
C THR A 144 -11.42 8.89 0.53
N LYS A 145 -11.47 10.07 -0.09
CA LYS A 145 -10.27 10.75 -0.62
C LYS A 145 -9.22 11.00 0.46
N GLN A 146 -9.63 11.33 1.68
CA GLN A 146 -8.69 11.61 2.78
C GLN A 146 -7.71 10.47 3.08
N TRP A 147 -8.00 9.25 2.63
CA TRP A 147 -7.16 8.08 2.88
C TRP A 147 -6.10 7.82 1.80
N ILE A 148 -5.90 8.77 0.88
CA ILE A 148 -4.90 8.63 -0.20
C ILE A 148 -3.48 8.43 0.32
N PHE A 149 -3.15 8.88 1.54
CA PHE A 149 -1.83 8.68 2.15
C PHE A 149 -1.46 7.20 2.32
N PHE A 150 -2.44 6.28 2.42
CA PHE A 150 -2.15 4.84 2.38
C PHE A 150 -1.51 4.42 1.06
N TYR A 151 -1.91 5.06 -0.05
CA TYR A 151 -1.27 4.83 -1.34
C TYR A 151 0.20 5.29 -1.31
N ALA A 152 0.47 6.50 -0.83
CA ALA A 152 1.82 7.04 -0.73
C ALA A 152 2.74 6.12 0.11
N ILE A 153 2.32 5.74 1.33
CA ILE A 153 3.08 4.83 2.20
C ILE A 153 3.31 3.47 1.52
N THR A 154 2.30 2.93 0.83
CA THR A 154 2.46 1.65 0.12
C THR A 154 3.47 1.75 -1.02
N VAL A 155 3.53 2.89 -1.73
CA VAL A 155 4.53 3.14 -2.77
C VAL A 155 5.92 3.22 -2.15
N THR A 156 6.08 3.98 -1.07
CA THR A 156 7.34 4.11 -0.33
C THR A 156 7.86 2.75 0.13
N LEU A 157 7.01 1.91 0.71
CA LEU A 157 7.37 0.55 1.15
C LEU A 157 7.77 -0.41 0.00
N ARG A 158 7.63 0.00 -1.26
CA ARG A 158 8.04 -0.78 -2.45
C ARG A 158 9.38 -0.37 -3.01
N THR A 159 9.98 0.69 -2.52
CA THR A 159 11.29 1.14 -3.00
C THR A 159 12.40 0.20 -2.50
N ASN A 160 13.41 -0.04 -3.35
CA ASN A 160 14.49 -1.00 -3.05
C ASN A 160 15.46 -0.51 -1.97
N SER A 161 15.40 0.77 -1.63
CA SER A 161 16.28 1.40 -0.62
C SER A 161 15.80 1.24 0.83
N PHE A 162 14.59 0.71 1.03
CA PHE A 162 14.01 0.56 2.35
C PHE A 162 14.56 -0.68 3.06
N ASP A 163 15.04 -0.50 4.28
CA ASP A 163 15.34 -1.62 5.17
C ASP A 163 14.19 -1.88 6.16
N ILE A 164 14.30 -2.96 6.93
CA ILE A 164 13.26 -3.40 7.85
C ILE A 164 12.98 -2.37 8.97
N SER A 165 13.99 -1.59 9.37
CA SER A 165 13.84 -0.54 10.39
C SER A 165 12.95 0.59 9.89
N GLN A 166 13.19 1.02 8.65
CA GLN A 166 12.38 2.05 7.99
C GLN A 166 10.94 1.58 7.79
N GLN A 167 10.75 0.31 7.40
CA GLN A 167 9.42 -0.28 7.31
C GLN A 167 8.67 -0.20 8.65
N CYS A 168 9.32 -0.60 9.74
CA CYS A 168 8.72 -0.57 11.07
C CYS A 168 8.36 0.85 11.49
N PHE A 169 9.24 1.81 11.21
CA PHE A 169 9.02 3.22 11.48
C PHE A 169 7.78 3.76 10.75
N GLU A 170 7.66 3.50 9.45
CA GLU A 170 6.53 3.94 8.65
C GLU A 170 5.19 3.33 9.13
N ILE A 171 5.17 2.05 9.48
CA ILE A 171 3.97 1.41 10.02
C ILE A 171 3.59 1.97 11.38
N THR A 172 4.58 2.26 12.24
CA THR A 172 4.35 2.88 13.56
C THR A 172 3.80 4.29 13.40
N ASN A 173 4.37 5.10 12.51
CA ASN A 173 3.88 6.44 12.20
C ASN A 173 2.44 6.40 11.67
N LEU A 174 2.13 5.45 10.80
CA LEU A 174 0.78 5.26 10.29
C LEU A 174 -0.22 4.92 11.41
N LYS A 175 0.16 4.05 12.35
CA LYS A 175 -0.68 3.72 13.53
C LYS A 175 -0.92 4.96 14.38
N ASN A 176 0.12 5.71 14.69
CA ASN A 176 0.04 6.93 15.49
C ASN A 176 -0.86 7.99 14.82
N LEU A 177 -0.72 8.18 13.51
CA LEU A 177 -1.57 9.08 12.74
C LEU A 177 -3.06 8.67 12.82
N LEU A 178 -3.37 7.39 12.66
CA LEU A 178 -4.75 6.91 12.75
C LEU A 178 -5.34 7.08 14.17
N LEU A 179 -4.53 6.87 15.21
CA LEU A 179 -4.94 7.10 16.60
C LEU A 179 -5.17 8.60 16.87
N GLU A 180 -4.32 9.46 16.35
CA GLU A 180 -4.50 10.91 16.45
C GLU A 180 -5.80 11.38 15.76
N ILE A 181 -6.04 10.91 14.54
CA ILE A 181 -7.29 11.18 13.80
C ILE A 181 -8.50 10.67 14.60
N LYS A 182 -8.41 9.47 15.20
CA LYS A 182 -9.48 8.91 16.04
C LYS A 182 -9.75 9.79 17.27
N ASN A 183 -8.71 10.23 17.95
CA ASN A 183 -8.82 11.06 19.15
C ASN A 183 -9.40 12.45 18.84
N LYS A 184 -9.13 12.98 17.66
CA LYS A 184 -9.62 14.29 17.17
C LYS A 184 -10.69 14.15 16.10
N ILE A 185 -11.48 13.08 16.14
CA ILE A 185 -12.40 12.71 15.05
C ILE A 185 -13.44 13.78 14.74
N ASP A 186 -13.88 14.50 15.73
CA ASP A 186 -14.88 15.57 15.56
C ASP A 186 -14.31 16.73 14.73
N ILE A 187 -13.07 17.11 14.99
CA ILE A 187 -12.37 18.17 14.26
C ILE A 187 -12.19 17.74 12.81
N HIS A 188 -11.55 16.61 12.58
CA HIS A 188 -11.27 16.11 11.22
C HIS A 188 -12.55 15.86 10.42
N HIS A 189 -13.58 15.27 11.06
CA HIS A 189 -14.84 15.05 10.35
C HIS A 189 -15.50 16.37 9.96
N THR A 190 -15.50 17.37 10.83
CA THR A 190 -16.08 18.69 10.55
C THR A 190 -15.36 19.37 9.37
N GLU A 191 -14.03 19.32 9.34
CA GLU A 191 -13.23 19.84 8.22
C GLU A 191 -13.57 19.13 6.90
N TRP A 192 -13.58 17.81 6.90
CA TRP A 192 -13.92 17.01 5.69
C TRP A 192 -15.36 17.22 5.25
N TYR A 193 -16.26 17.33 6.21
CA TYR A 193 -17.67 17.59 5.93
C TYR A 193 -17.89 19.00 5.34
N ALA A 194 -17.15 20.01 5.80
CA ALA A 194 -17.17 21.35 5.21
C ALA A 194 -16.73 21.35 3.73
N ILE A 195 -15.72 20.54 3.37
CA ILE A 195 -15.33 20.36 1.96
C ILE A 195 -16.51 19.75 1.15
N ALA A 196 -17.20 18.76 1.72
CA ALA A 196 -18.34 18.14 1.06
C ALA A 196 -19.51 19.12 0.88
N LEU A 197 -19.77 19.96 1.88
CA LEU A 197 -20.80 21.02 1.80
C LEU A 197 -20.45 22.07 0.75
N SER A 198 -19.19 22.51 0.69
CA SER A 198 -18.72 23.45 -0.33
C SER A 198 -18.93 22.88 -1.74
N LEU A 199 -18.56 21.63 -1.95
CA LEU A 199 -18.74 20.97 -3.24
C LEU A 199 -20.23 20.77 -3.60
N ALA A 200 -21.07 20.42 -2.62
CA ALA A 200 -22.51 20.31 -2.81
C ALA A 200 -23.14 21.66 -3.16
N LYS A 201 -22.69 22.75 -2.51
CA LYS A 201 -23.16 24.10 -2.81
C LYS A 201 -22.82 24.57 -4.23
N THR A 202 -21.63 24.22 -4.72
CA THR A 202 -21.23 24.53 -6.12
C THR A 202 -22.16 23.87 -7.14
N LEU A 203 -22.80 22.77 -6.79
CA LEU A 203 -23.70 21.98 -7.63
C LEU A 203 -25.19 22.17 -7.30
N ASP A 204 -25.51 23.14 -6.43
CA ASP A 204 -26.88 23.37 -5.93
C ASP A 204 -27.53 22.12 -5.32
N ILE A 205 -26.73 21.28 -4.64
CA ILE A 205 -27.18 20.06 -4.00
C ILE A 205 -27.47 20.33 -2.52
N GLN A 206 -28.68 20.03 -2.08
CA GLN A 206 -29.11 20.22 -0.71
C GLN A 206 -28.49 19.20 0.26
N GLU A 207 -28.15 19.66 1.47
CA GLU A 207 -27.73 18.82 2.57
C GLU A 207 -28.90 17.97 3.07
N VAL A 208 -28.91 16.67 2.73
CA VAL A 208 -29.98 15.76 3.07
C VAL A 208 -29.47 14.46 3.68
N ARG A 209 -30.08 14.05 4.78
CA ARG A 209 -29.84 12.74 5.36
C ARG A 209 -30.51 11.66 4.48
N PRO A 210 -29.83 10.51 4.25
CA PRO A 210 -30.45 9.38 3.58
C PRO A 210 -31.74 8.95 4.31
N ARG A 211 -32.77 8.60 3.54
CA ARG A 211 -34.05 8.16 4.09
C ARG A 211 -33.86 6.98 5.03
N LEU A 212 -34.37 7.07 6.24
CA LEU A 212 -34.42 5.96 7.18
C LEU A 212 -35.42 4.91 6.69
N CYS A 213 -35.04 3.65 6.74
CA CYS A 213 -35.89 2.55 6.33
C CYS A 213 -35.81 1.44 7.38
N ASN A 214 -36.90 1.19 8.08
CA ASN A 214 -36.97 0.21 9.17
C ASN A 214 -36.88 -1.25 8.70
N VAL A 215 -37.08 -1.50 7.41
CA VAL A 215 -37.11 -2.85 6.82
C VAL A 215 -35.71 -3.30 6.31
N GLN A 216 -34.76 -2.40 6.12
CA GLN A 216 -33.45 -2.75 5.58
C GLN A 216 -32.42 -2.96 6.70
N VAL A 217 -32.09 -4.21 6.98
CA VAL A 217 -31.13 -4.65 8.01
C VAL A 217 -29.71 -4.08 7.80
N TYR A 218 -29.35 -3.73 6.56
CA TYR A 218 -28.00 -3.23 6.21
C TYR A 218 -27.88 -1.71 6.12
N ARG A 219 -28.95 -0.95 6.43
CA ARG A 219 -28.88 0.50 6.50
C ARG A 219 -28.50 0.96 7.90
N ASP A 220 -27.55 1.89 7.95
CA ASP A 220 -27.14 2.54 9.20
C ASP A 220 -28.20 3.54 9.65
N ASN A 221 -29.18 3.06 10.41
CA ASN A 221 -30.24 3.88 10.99
C ASN A 221 -29.76 4.46 12.34
N TYR A 222 -28.75 5.34 12.31
CA TYR A 222 -28.37 6.04 13.53
C TYR A 222 -29.41 7.09 13.91
N PRO A 223 -29.95 7.05 15.14
CA PRO A 223 -30.77 8.12 15.67
C PRO A 223 -29.87 9.34 15.94
N THR A 224 -29.91 10.32 15.05
CA THR A 224 -29.07 11.50 15.16
C THR A 224 -29.85 12.76 14.85
N ASN A 225 -29.51 13.86 15.53
CA ASN A 225 -30.19 15.14 15.38
C ASN A 225 -29.68 15.94 14.18
N THR A 226 -28.44 15.67 13.67
CA THR A 226 -27.84 16.41 12.56
C THR A 226 -27.35 15.51 11.45
N VAL A 227 -27.35 16.03 10.22
CA VAL A 227 -26.87 15.32 9.04
C VAL A 227 -25.37 15.03 9.15
N CYS A 228 -24.59 16.00 9.60
CA CYS A 228 -23.14 15.85 9.83
C CYS A 228 -22.86 14.69 10.80
N TYR A 229 -23.53 14.63 11.94
CA TYR A 229 -23.33 13.55 12.92
C TYR A 229 -23.70 12.17 12.37
N TYR A 230 -24.74 12.09 11.55
CA TYR A 230 -25.08 10.85 10.84
C TYR A 230 -23.91 10.34 9.99
N PHE A 231 -23.30 11.21 9.18
CA PHE A 231 -22.19 10.83 8.32
C PHE A 231 -20.90 10.54 9.10
N LYS A 232 -20.68 11.23 10.23
CA LYS A 232 -19.56 10.91 11.14
C LYS A 232 -19.63 9.45 11.59
N HIS A 233 -20.78 9.02 12.11
CA HIS A 233 -20.93 7.65 12.61
C HIS A 233 -21.04 6.59 11.52
N SER A 234 -21.75 6.89 10.42
CA SER A 234 -21.99 5.91 9.36
C SER A 234 -20.78 5.66 8.44
N ILE A 235 -19.82 6.62 8.35
CA ILE A 235 -18.66 6.49 7.47
C ILE A 235 -17.36 6.67 8.27
N THR A 236 -17.12 7.87 8.84
CA THR A 236 -15.80 8.27 9.35
C THR A 236 -15.36 7.40 10.52
N SER A 237 -16.16 7.31 11.57
CA SER A 237 -15.82 6.51 12.77
C SER A 237 -15.62 5.04 12.43
N ARG A 238 -16.55 4.45 11.67
CA ARG A 238 -16.45 3.06 11.25
C ARG A 238 -15.23 2.76 10.42
N LEU A 239 -14.89 3.67 9.50
CA LEU A 239 -13.75 3.49 8.63
C LEU A 239 -12.44 3.56 9.42
N ILE A 240 -12.30 4.53 10.33
CA ILE A 240 -11.13 4.68 11.20
C ILE A 240 -10.96 3.46 12.11
N GLU A 241 -12.02 3.06 12.81
CA GLU A 241 -11.98 1.89 13.70
C GLU A 241 -11.62 0.61 12.95
N HIS A 242 -12.20 0.44 11.76
CA HIS A 242 -11.90 -0.73 10.94
C HIS A 242 -10.45 -0.72 10.47
N LEU A 243 -9.91 0.44 10.05
CA LEU A 243 -8.51 0.58 9.64
C LEU A 243 -7.56 0.27 10.79
N ILE A 244 -7.77 0.85 11.99
CA ILE A 244 -6.95 0.60 13.19
C ILE A 244 -6.97 -0.89 13.53
N ASN A 245 -8.15 -1.50 13.67
CA ASN A 245 -8.29 -2.91 14.01
C ASN A 245 -7.60 -3.84 12.98
N LYS A 246 -7.71 -3.52 11.68
CA LYS A 246 -7.06 -4.32 10.64
C LYS A 246 -5.56 -4.10 10.59
N LEU A 247 -5.09 -2.89 10.90
CA LEU A 247 -3.67 -2.59 10.99
C LEU A 247 -3.05 -3.34 12.18
N ASP A 248 -3.66 -3.29 13.36
CA ASP A 248 -3.20 -4.00 14.56
C ASP A 248 -3.17 -5.52 14.36
N ASN A 249 -4.22 -6.08 13.77
CA ASN A 249 -4.27 -7.51 13.48
C ASN A 249 -3.18 -7.96 12.48
N ARG A 250 -2.77 -7.09 11.55
CA ARG A 250 -1.77 -7.42 10.54
C ARG A 250 -0.36 -7.02 10.92
N PHE A 251 -0.21 -6.05 11.79
CA PHE A 251 1.07 -5.56 12.31
C PHE A 251 1.02 -5.50 13.85
N PRO A 252 0.86 -6.65 14.54
CA PRO A 252 0.82 -6.69 15.98
C PRO A 252 2.17 -6.26 16.56
N GLU A 253 2.15 -5.41 17.58
CA GLU A 253 3.37 -4.89 18.22
C GLU A 253 4.25 -6.00 18.81
N ASN A 254 3.62 -7.03 19.37
CA ASN A 254 4.32 -8.16 20.00
C ASN A 254 4.52 -9.35 19.05
N GLY A 255 3.99 -9.30 17.83
CA GLY A 255 3.90 -10.45 16.94
C GLY A 255 5.03 -10.61 15.95
N MET A 256 5.91 -9.64 15.82
CA MET A 256 7.04 -9.75 14.91
C MET A 256 8.34 -9.87 15.69
N PHE A 257 8.76 -11.10 15.90
CA PHE A 257 10.06 -11.47 16.49
C PHE A 257 11.23 -10.67 15.89
N VAL A 258 11.13 -10.32 14.63
CA VAL A 258 12.09 -9.46 13.91
C VAL A 258 12.23 -8.07 14.55
N TYR A 259 11.17 -7.50 15.12
CA TYR A 259 11.23 -6.20 15.81
C TYR A 259 12.10 -6.23 17.06
N LYS A 260 12.21 -7.40 17.72
CA LYS A 260 13.13 -7.59 18.84
C LYS A 260 14.58 -7.45 18.38
N GLY A 261 14.93 -7.96 17.19
CA GLY A 261 16.23 -7.77 16.60
C GLY A 261 16.56 -6.30 16.27
N LEU A 262 15.56 -5.49 15.94
CA LEU A 262 15.77 -4.07 15.65
C LEU A 262 15.99 -3.22 16.92
N ALA A 263 15.79 -3.76 18.11
CA ALA A 263 16.00 -3.04 19.36
C ALA A 263 17.46 -2.59 19.54
N ALA A 264 18.42 -3.25 18.89
CA ALA A 264 19.84 -2.90 18.92
C ALA A 264 20.27 -1.84 17.87
N VAL A 265 19.38 -1.41 16.97
CA VAL A 265 19.69 -0.31 16.04
C VAL A 265 19.99 0.96 16.85
N PRO A 266 21.13 1.66 16.60
CA PRO A 266 21.62 2.73 17.47
C PRO A 266 20.60 3.82 17.81
N SER A 267 19.84 4.31 16.83
CA SER A 267 18.79 5.29 17.07
C SER A 267 17.70 4.75 18.00
N THR A 268 17.34 3.46 17.88
CA THR A 268 16.38 2.78 18.75
C THR A 268 16.91 2.59 20.15
N VAL A 269 18.18 2.20 20.29
CA VAL A 269 18.87 2.07 21.59
C VAL A 269 18.78 3.40 22.34
N LEU A 270 19.21 4.49 21.73
CA LEU A 270 19.24 5.81 22.39
C LEU A 270 17.84 6.31 22.72
N SER A 271 16.88 6.18 21.82
CA SER A 271 15.49 6.57 22.08
C SER A 271 14.88 5.80 23.24
N ARG A 272 15.13 4.47 23.34
CA ARG A 272 14.62 3.63 24.44
C ARG A 272 15.28 3.94 25.78
N ILE A 273 16.55 4.32 25.79
CA ILE A 273 17.25 4.78 27.01
C ILE A 273 16.57 6.05 27.55
N HIS A 274 16.26 7.01 26.70
CA HIS A 274 15.58 8.26 27.09
C HIS A 274 14.22 8.01 27.75
N VAL A 275 13.45 7.04 27.24
CA VAL A 275 12.12 6.68 27.81
C VAL A 275 12.18 5.55 28.84
N LYS A 276 13.38 5.16 29.30
CA LYS A 276 13.62 4.07 30.26
C LYS A 276 12.98 2.73 29.86
N LYS A 277 12.88 2.46 28.58
CA LYS A 277 12.34 1.19 28.05
C LYS A 277 13.48 0.20 27.81
N PRO A 278 13.42 -1.03 28.34
CA PRO A 278 14.48 -2.00 28.15
C PRO A 278 14.63 -2.41 26.68
N TRP A 279 15.78 -2.22 26.07
CA TRP A 279 16.11 -2.66 24.73
C TRP A 279 16.92 -3.96 24.73
N LYS A 280 17.74 -4.17 25.76
CA LYS A 280 18.62 -5.34 25.88
C LYS A 280 17.86 -6.64 26.00
N SER A 281 16.77 -6.65 26.76
CA SER A 281 15.92 -7.85 26.92
C SER A 281 15.25 -8.28 25.62
N ASP A 282 14.72 -7.31 24.85
CA ASP A 282 14.10 -7.60 23.56
C ASP A 282 15.14 -8.16 22.58
N PHE A 283 16.32 -7.51 22.52
CA PHE A 283 17.37 -7.96 21.61
C PHE A 283 17.98 -9.29 22.05
N TYR A 284 18.10 -9.53 23.35
CA TYR A 284 18.57 -10.81 23.89
C TYR A 284 17.68 -11.98 23.50
N GLU A 285 16.35 -11.80 23.49
CA GLU A 285 15.44 -12.84 23.01
C GLU A 285 15.68 -13.19 21.54
N PHE A 286 15.97 -12.19 20.70
CA PHE A 286 16.34 -12.41 19.30
C PHE A 286 17.66 -13.19 19.19
N LEU A 287 18.68 -12.78 19.93
CA LEU A 287 19.98 -13.44 19.95
C LEU A 287 19.87 -14.88 20.48
N ASN A 288 19.09 -15.10 21.52
CA ASN A 288 18.89 -16.44 22.10
C ASN A 288 18.24 -17.41 21.10
N PHE A 289 17.31 -16.95 20.28
CA PHE A 289 16.73 -17.78 19.21
C PHE A 289 17.76 -18.21 18.17
N TYR A 290 18.76 -17.36 17.90
CA TYR A 290 19.85 -17.64 16.97
C TYR A 290 21.15 -18.01 17.69
N SER A 291 21.11 -18.46 18.95
CA SER A 291 22.28 -18.69 19.79
C SER A 291 23.35 -19.56 19.16
N SER A 292 22.97 -20.59 18.42
CA SER A 292 23.91 -21.48 17.72
C SER A 292 24.59 -20.83 16.52
N ASP A 293 24.12 -19.69 16.05
CA ASP A 293 24.69 -18.94 14.93
C ASP A 293 25.62 -17.80 15.43
N MET A 294 25.56 -17.54 16.75
CA MET A 294 26.36 -16.46 17.37
C MET A 294 27.80 -16.93 17.61
N PRO A 295 28.82 -16.15 17.21
CA PRO A 295 30.24 -16.54 17.37
C PRO A 295 30.66 -16.72 18.83
N HIS A 296 30.18 -15.86 19.72
CA HIS A 296 30.60 -15.81 21.14
C HIS A 296 29.41 -15.54 22.06
N PHE A 297 28.39 -16.41 22.05
CA PHE A 297 27.14 -16.20 22.79
C PHE A 297 27.33 -15.97 24.28
N THR A 298 28.35 -16.57 24.91
CA THR A 298 28.66 -16.42 26.33
C THR A 298 29.06 -15.00 26.75
N SER A 299 29.63 -14.19 25.83
CA SER A 299 30.07 -12.82 26.10
C SER A 299 29.02 -11.75 25.74
N ILE A 300 27.79 -12.16 25.42
CA ILE A 300 26.78 -11.30 24.84
C ILE A 300 26.39 -10.13 25.74
N HIS A 301 26.29 -10.33 27.06
CA HIS A 301 25.92 -9.25 27.98
C HIS A 301 26.95 -8.13 28.01
N ALA A 302 28.23 -8.47 28.02
CA ALA A 302 29.31 -7.49 27.95
C ALA A 302 29.32 -6.75 26.61
N GLU A 303 29.04 -7.46 25.51
CA GLU A 303 28.92 -6.86 24.18
C GLU A 303 27.76 -5.86 24.11
N LEU A 304 26.60 -6.16 24.70
CA LEU A 304 25.45 -5.26 24.77
C LEU A 304 25.75 -4.00 25.63
N ASP A 305 26.50 -4.15 26.70
CA ASP A 305 26.90 -3.02 27.56
C ASP A 305 27.88 -2.09 26.81
N LEU A 306 28.87 -2.67 26.14
CA LEU A 306 29.81 -1.94 25.29
C LEU A 306 29.11 -1.25 24.12
N TRP A 307 28.13 -1.90 23.49
CA TRP A 307 27.32 -1.34 22.41
C TRP A 307 26.56 -0.09 22.83
N GLU A 308 25.93 -0.13 23.99
CA GLU A 308 25.23 1.01 24.55
C GLU A 308 26.19 2.18 24.84
N LEU A 309 27.32 1.91 25.48
CA LEU A 309 28.32 2.92 25.79
C LEU A 309 28.91 3.53 24.52
N PHE A 310 29.23 2.70 23.53
CA PHE A 310 29.78 3.16 22.26
C PHE A 310 28.85 4.19 21.59
N TRP A 311 27.57 3.88 21.47
CA TRP A 311 26.63 4.78 20.78
C TRP A 311 26.24 6.02 21.56
N LYS A 312 26.30 6.00 22.88
CA LYS A 312 26.13 7.21 23.72
C LYS A 312 27.18 8.27 23.43
N ASN A 313 28.35 7.88 22.96
CA ASN A 313 29.47 8.75 22.73
C ASN A 313 29.66 9.13 21.24
N GLN A 314 28.78 8.68 20.34
CA GLN A 314 28.87 9.00 18.92
C GLN A 314 28.00 10.23 18.55
N SER A 315 28.52 11.06 17.65
CA SER A 315 27.80 12.23 17.12
C SER A 315 26.86 11.86 15.93
N SER A 316 27.20 10.81 15.18
CA SER A 316 26.42 10.34 14.04
C SER A 316 25.77 9.00 14.37
N ILE A 317 24.44 8.98 14.45
CA ILE A 317 23.65 7.83 14.91
C ILE A 317 22.89 7.22 13.73
N PRO A 318 23.28 6.01 13.27
CA PRO A 318 22.55 5.33 12.22
C PRO A 318 21.16 4.87 12.70
N SER A 319 20.18 5.00 11.81
CA SER A 319 18.78 4.62 12.05
C SER A 319 18.36 3.32 11.36
N THR A 320 19.29 2.69 10.64
CA THR A 320 19.02 1.50 9.84
C THR A 320 20.03 0.39 10.10
N VAL A 321 19.65 -0.87 9.87
CA VAL A 321 20.56 -2.02 9.99
C VAL A 321 21.72 -1.89 9.00
N ALA A 322 21.42 -1.58 7.75
CA ALA A 322 22.43 -1.41 6.71
C ALA A 322 23.35 -0.22 6.98
N GLY A 323 22.80 0.90 7.48
CA GLY A 323 23.58 2.07 7.89
C GLY A 323 24.53 1.75 9.04
N THR A 324 24.06 0.98 10.03
CA THR A 324 24.89 0.57 11.17
C THR A 324 26.03 -0.35 10.73
N LEU A 325 25.76 -1.34 9.88
CA LEU A 325 26.80 -2.23 9.35
C LEU A 325 27.88 -1.49 8.53
N LYS A 326 27.54 -0.35 7.92
CA LYS A 326 28.48 0.47 7.13
C LYS A 326 29.22 1.51 7.97
N SER A 327 28.66 1.95 9.10
CA SER A 327 29.14 3.11 9.86
C SER A 327 30.35 2.80 10.74
N ILE A 328 30.56 1.56 11.14
CA ILE A 328 31.60 1.15 12.06
C ILE A 328 32.25 -0.18 11.66
N ASP A 329 33.49 -0.38 12.09
CA ASP A 329 34.13 -1.70 12.12
C ASP A 329 33.53 -2.53 13.28
N MET A 330 32.69 -3.48 12.95
CA MET A 330 31.98 -4.31 13.93
C MET A 330 32.79 -5.49 14.45
N ARG A 331 34.13 -5.52 14.30
CA ARG A 331 34.99 -6.59 14.85
C ARG A 331 34.91 -6.71 16.36
N GLY A 332 34.69 -5.60 17.07
CA GLY A 332 34.46 -5.56 18.51
C GLY A 332 33.05 -6.02 18.95
N PHE A 333 32.10 -6.26 18.02
CA PHE A 333 30.71 -6.62 18.26
C PHE A 333 30.27 -7.81 17.41
N PRO A 334 30.91 -8.98 17.54
CA PRO A 334 30.73 -10.10 16.63
C PRO A 334 29.31 -10.69 16.66
N ASN A 335 28.68 -10.77 17.84
CA ASN A 335 27.32 -11.29 17.96
C ASN A 335 26.29 -10.30 17.38
N ILE A 336 26.42 -9.01 17.69
CA ILE A 336 25.54 -7.96 17.16
C ILE A 336 25.70 -7.89 15.63
N ARG A 337 26.93 -7.98 15.10
CA ARG A 337 27.20 -8.04 13.69
C ARG A 337 26.48 -9.20 13.01
N THR A 338 26.59 -10.40 13.58
CA THR A 338 25.90 -11.60 13.06
C THR A 338 24.39 -11.43 13.08
N ALA A 339 23.83 -10.90 14.17
CA ALA A 339 22.42 -10.58 14.28
C ALA A 339 21.97 -9.58 13.19
N PHE A 340 22.76 -8.55 12.93
CA PHE A 340 22.44 -7.57 11.89
C PHE A 340 22.56 -8.13 10.48
N ILE A 341 23.49 -9.05 10.23
CA ILE A 341 23.54 -9.78 8.97
C ILE A 341 22.29 -10.63 8.78
N ILE A 342 21.86 -11.36 9.81
CA ILE A 342 20.59 -12.13 9.79
C ILE A 342 19.40 -11.20 9.49
N LEU A 343 19.30 -10.08 10.19
CA LEU A 343 18.25 -9.08 9.95
C LEU A 343 18.29 -8.52 8.52
N GLY A 344 19.48 -8.28 7.99
CA GLY A 344 19.69 -7.79 6.63
C GLY A 344 19.28 -8.79 5.53
N THR A 345 19.19 -10.08 5.85
CA THR A 345 18.71 -11.10 4.90
C THR A 345 17.18 -11.19 4.84
N ILE A 346 16.48 -10.56 5.78
CA ILE A 346 15.02 -10.63 5.85
C ILE A 346 14.41 -9.73 4.77
N PRO A 347 13.62 -10.30 3.83
CA PRO A 347 13.06 -9.53 2.73
C PRO A 347 11.96 -8.59 3.25
N ILE A 348 12.11 -7.30 2.98
CA ILE A 348 11.13 -6.27 3.32
C ILE A 348 9.94 -6.33 2.39
N THR A 349 10.23 -6.58 1.12
CA THR A 349 9.24 -6.60 0.06
C THR A 349 9.45 -7.79 -0.87
N THR A 350 8.35 -8.38 -1.33
CA THR A 350 8.36 -9.40 -2.39
C THR A 350 8.16 -8.77 -3.78
N CYS A 351 8.17 -7.43 -3.87
CA CYS A 351 7.83 -6.74 -5.12
C CYS A 351 8.78 -7.07 -6.26
N GLU A 352 10.07 -7.30 -5.99
CA GLU A 352 11.03 -7.74 -7.01
C GLU A 352 10.68 -9.13 -7.53
N CYS A 353 10.42 -10.07 -6.62
CA CYS A 353 9.97 -11.41 -7.00
C CYS A 353 8.64 -11.37 -7.76
N GLU A 354 7.69 -10.52 -7.34
CA GLU A 354 6.41 -10.36 -8.02
C GLU A 354 6.58 -9.76 -9.42
N ARG A 355 7.49 -8.78 -9.59
CA ARG A 355 7.84 -8.21 -10.91
C ARG A 355 8.44 -9.28 -11.80
N SER A 356 9.44 -10.01 -11.32
CA SER A 356 10.10 -11.09 -12.06
C SER A 356 9.11 -12.17 -12.46
N ILE A 357 8.27 -12.65 -11.53
CA ILE A 357 7.21 -13.64 -11.82
C ILE A 357 6.20 -13.09 -12.85
N SER A 358 5.86 -11.80 -12.77
CA SER A 358 4.96 -11.17 -13.73
C SER A 358 5.55 -11.10 -15.14
N VAL A 359 6.85 -10.85 -15.25
CA VAL A 359 7.60 -10.89 -16.52
C VAL A 359 7.62 -12.31 -17.07
N ILE A 360 8.00 -13.28 -16.23
CA ILE A 360 8.02 -14.72 -16.57
C ILE A 360 6.65 -15.18 -17.09
N ARG A 361 5.55 -14.78 -16.42
CA ARG A 361 4.19 -15.12 -16.85
C ARG A 361 3.82 -14.51 -18.21
N ARG A 362 4.31 -13.33 -18.53
CA ARG A 362 4.11 -12.70 -19.86
C ARG A 362 4.93 -13.39 -20.95
N LEU A 363 6.14 -13.85 -20.64
CA LEU A 363 6.98 -14.58 -21.57
C LEU A 363 6.42 -15.98 -21.84
N LYS A 364 5.90 -16.66 -20.79
CA LYS A 364 5.31 -18.00 -20.90
C LYS A 364 3.84 -17.91 -21.25
N THR A 365 3.53 -17.45 -22.45
CA THR A 365 2.16 -17.44 -22.99
C THR A 365 1.84 -18.79 -23.65
N TYR A 366 0.54 -19.08 -23.89
CA TYR A 366 0.09 -20.30 -24.55
C TYR A 366 0.81 -20.56 -25.90
N SER A 367 0.99 -19.51 -26.70
CA SER A 367 1.70 -19.57 -27.99
C SER A 367 3.21 -19.84 -27.88
N LYS A 368 3.79 -19.75 -26.68
CA LYS A 368 5.23 -19.94 -26.39
C LYS A 368 5.46 -21.06 -25.37
N SER A 369 4.54 -22.01 -25.26
CA SER A 369 4.61 -23.12 -24.29
C SER A 369 5.75 -24.12 -24.57
N ASN A 370 6.19 -24.25 -25.81
CA ASN A 370 7.21 -25.16 -26.26
C ASN A 370 8.64 -24.59 -26.32
N MET A 371 8.88 -23.48 -25.63
CA MET A 371 10.20 -22.82 -25.59
C MET A 371 11.19 -23.69 -24.79
N ILE A 372 12.38 -23.94 -25.35
CA ILE A 372 13.48 -24.59 -24.64
C ILE A 372 13.89 -23.78 -23.42
N GLU A 373 14.23 -24.44 -22.32
CA GLU A 373 14.54 -23.81 -21.03
C GLU A 373 15.66 -22.77 -21.11
N SER A 374 16.74 -23.05 -21.85
CA SER A 374 17.87 -22.14 -22.04
C SER A 374 17.43 -20.83 -22.71
N ARG A 375 16.63 -20.93 -23.77
CA ARG A 375 16.07 -19.75 -24.46
C ARG A 375 15.10 -18.97 -23.56
N PHE A 376 14.28 -19.69 -22.79
CA PHE A 376 13.36 -19.06 -21.82
C PHE A 376 14.13 -18.29 -20.74
N ASN A 377 15.18 -18.88 -20.16
CA ASN A 377 16.01 -18.24 -19.14
C ASN A 377 16.71 -17.00 -19.69
N SER A 378 17.26 -17.05 -20.90
CA SER A 378 17.90 -15.90 -21.55
C SER A 378 16.91 -14.74 -21.76
N LEU A 379 15.72 -15.03 -22.29
CA LEU A 379 14.68 -14.02 -22.49
C LEU A 379 14.15 -13.46 -21.16
N ALA A 380 14.04 -14.30 -20.11
CA ALA A 380 13.64 -13.88 -18.78
C ALA A 380 14.67 -12.94 -18.18
N LEU A 381 15.96 -13.26 -18.24
CA LEU A 381 17.05 -12.40 -17.77
C LEU A 381 17.06 -11.04 -18.47
N MET A 382 17.00 -11.01 -19.80
CA MET A 382 16.94 -9.75 -20.57
C MET A 382 15.70 -8.92 -20.24
N SER A 383 14.56 -9.55 -19.98
CA SER A 383 13.30 -8.86 -19.69
C SER A 383 13.20 -8.38 -18.23
N ILE A 384 13.91 -9.02 -17.31
CA ILE A 384 13.93 -8.65 -15.88
C ILE A 384 14.99 -7.57 -15.63
N HIS A 385 16.16 -7.72 -16.22
CA HIS A 385 17.34 -6.87 -16.04
C HIS A 385 17.51 -5.91 -17.22
N GLN A 386 16.53 -5.05 -17.43
CA GLN A 386 16.55 -4.05 -18.51
C GLN A 386 17.62 -2.97 -18.32
N GLU A 387 18.17 -2.86 -17.12
CA GLU A 387 19.28 -1.97 -16.79
C GLU A 387 20.64 -2.46 -17.29
N ILE A 388 20.74 -3.75 -17.66
CA ILE A 388 21.97 -4.35 -18.20
C ILE A 388 21.89 -4.30 -19.73
N PHE A 389 22.67 -3.38 -20.31
CA PHE A 389 22.80 -3.29 -21.78
C PHE A 389 23.92 -4.22 -22.25
N PRO A 390 23.62 -5.22 -23.09
CA PRO A 390 24.65 -6.06 -23.69
C PRO A 390 25.52 -5.23 -24.64
N ASP A 391 26.81 -5.54 -24.69
CA ASP A 391 27.72 -5.02 -25.70
C ASP A 391 27.29 -5.52 -27.09
N VAL A 392 26.81 -4.60 -27.91
CA VAL A 392 26.23 -4.91 -29.23
C VAL A 392 27.27 -5.51 -30.19
N GLU A 393 28.48 -4.98 -30.17
CA GLU A 393 29.60 -5.47 -31.01
C GLU A 393 29.90 -6.94 -30.67
N ARG A 394 30.03 -7.25 -29.39
CA ARG A 394 30.24 -8.61 -28.92
C ARG A 394 29.09 -9.55 -29.27
N VAL A 395 27.84 -9.06 -29.23
CA VAL A 395 26.67 -9.88 -29.64
C VAL A 395 26.75 -10.20 -31.13
N ILE A 396 27.14 -9.23 -31.97
CA ILE A 396 27.31 -9.40 -33.42
C ILE A 396 28.42 -10.43 -33.70
N ASP A 397 29.57 -10.33 -33.02
CA ASP A 397 30.69 -11.26 -33.18
C ASP A 397 30.30 -12.70 -32.83
N ILE A 398 29.58 -12.89 -31.71
CA ILE A 398 29.08 -14.21 -31.31
C ILE A 398 28.09 -14.77 -32.34
N PHE A 399 27.19 -13.94 -32.85
CA PHE A 399 26.22 -14.33 -33.85
C PHE A 399 26.91 -14.75 -35.15
N GLN A 400 27.90 -13.98 -35.62
CA GLN A 400 28.67 -14.30 -36.83
C GLN A 400 29.48 -15.57 -36.68
N SER A 401 30.05 -15.84 -35.50
CA SER A 401 30.81 -17.10 -35.27
C SER A 401 29.89 -18.31 -35.33
N GLN A 402 28.66 -18.23 -34.79
CA GLN A 402 27.70 -19.35 -34.82
C GLN A 402 27.11 -19.62 -36.21
N VAL A 403 27.05 -18.60 -37.09
CA VAL A 403 26.55 -18.76 -38.46
C VAL A 403 27.60 -19.37 -39.39
N LYS A 404 28.90 -19.30 -39.06
CA LYS A 404 29.99 -19.91 -39.85
C LYS A 404 30.15 -21.42 -39.62
N ASP A 405 29.54 -21.97 -38.56
CA ASP A 405 29.60 -23.39 -38.22
C ASP A 405 28.37 -24.19 -38.72
N VAL A 406 27.51 -23.61 -39.54
CA VAL A 406 26.38 -24.23 -40.24
C VAL A 406 26.61 -24.17 -41.74
#